data_3d124bca6795495527eb6fb705d4da80
#
_entry.id   3d124bca6795495527eb6fb705d4da80
#
_cell.length_a   1.000
_cell.length_b   1.000
_cell.length_c   1.000
_cell.angle_alpha   90.00
_cell.angle_beta   90.00
_cell.angle_gamma   90.00
#
_symmetry.space_group_name_H-M   'P 1'
#
loop_
_entity.id
_entity.type
_entity.pdbx_description
1 polymer ?
#
loop_
_entity_poly.entity_id
_entity_poly.type
_entity_poly.pdbx_seq_one_letter_code
_entity_poly.pdbx_strand_id
1 'polypeptide(L)'
;MDWGRVARRIRVPLGFLFAAFFLWRARPEWWSLATGSAVALAGVWVRAISSGHVNKNEELATTGPYAYTRNPLYFGSIVIAVGFALAALRWEIALALVIMFAAIYIPVICGEERFLASHFANYFEYCARVPRLLPRLSAGPEGNSRFSRELYWKHREYNALLGTLAVIAVLAAKLIWMAR
;
A
#
# COMPACT_ATOMS: atom_id res chain seq x y z
N MET A 1 22.89 -5.46 -13.79
CA MET A 1 22.50 -4.62 -12.64
C MET A 1 21.12 -5.09 -12.18
N ASP A 2 20.96 -5.54 -10.95
CA ASP A 2 19.67 -6.05 -10.47
C ASP A 2 18.78 -4.86 -10.07
N TRP A 3 17.86 -4.49 -10.96
CA TRP A 3 16.95 -3.35 -10.75
C TRP A 3 16.16 -3.46 -9.45
N GLY A 4 15.80 -4.67 -9.03
CA GLY A 4 15.10 -4.88 -7.76
C GLY A 4 15.90 -4.45 -6.52
N ARG A 5 17.23 -4.58 -6.54
CA ARG A 5 18.12 -4.06 -5.47
C ARG A 5 18.19 -2.55 -5.49
N VAL A 6 18.28 -1.95 -6.67
CA VAL A 6 18.28 -0.50 -6.86
C VAL A 6 16.97 0.09 -6.39
N ALA A 7 15.82 -0.44 -6.85
CA ALA A 7 14.48 0.01 -6.47
C ALA A 7 14.26 0.01 -4.95
N ARG A 8 14.72 -1.04 -4.25
CA ARG A 8 14.65 -1.09 -2.78
C ARG A 8 15.47 0.01 -2.10
N ARG A 9 16.63 0.36 -2.65
CA ARG A 9 17.53 1.38 -2.07
C ARG A 9 17.03 2.80 -2.31
N ILE A 10 16.49 3.09 -3.52
CA ILE A 10 16.03 4.44 -3.89
C ILE A 10 14.60 4.74 -3.41
N ARG A 11 13.84 3.73 -2.99
CA ARG A 11 12.43 3.89 -2.56
C ARG A 11 12.24 4.97 -1.50
N VAL A 12 13.12 5.00 -0.49
CA VAL A 12 13.00 5.94 0.64
C VAL A 12 13.33 7.38 0.20
N PRO A 13 14.52 7.69 -0.40
CA PRO A 13 14.80 9.05 -0.84
C PRO A 13 13.81 9.54 -1.90
N LEU A 14 13.37 8.68 -2.82
CA LEU A 14 12.36 9.06 -3.81
C LEU A 14 11.01 9.34 -3.17
N GLY A 15 10.66 8.63 -2.10
CA GLY A 15 9.45 8.89 -1.30
C GLY A 15 9.46 10.29 -0.68
N PHE A 16 10.58 10.74 -0.12
CA PHE A 16 10.71 12.10 0.41
C PHE A 16 10.63 13.17 -0.68
N LEU A 17 11.30 12.95 -1.82
CA LEU A 17 11.23 13.86 -2.96
C LEU A 17 9.79 13.96 -3.49
N PHE A 18 9.12 12.82 -3.61
CA PHE A 18 7.71 12.81 -4.01
C PHE A 18 6.81 13.51 -2.98
N ALA A 19 7.04 13.32 -1.68
CA ALA A 19 6.27 14.00 -0.63
C ALA A 19 6.42 15.53 -0.74
N ALA A 20 7.64 16.04 -0.97
CA ALA A 20 7.87 17.46 -1.18
C ALA A 20 7.15 17.98 -2.44
N PHE A 21 7.26 17.27 -3.57
CA PHE A 21 6.53 17.57 -4.80
C PHE A 21 5.01 17.56 -4.60
N PHE A 22 4.50 16.53 -3.92
CA PHE A 22 3.09 16.38 -3.59
C PHE A 22 2.57 17.57 -2.78
N LEU A 23 3.24 17.91 -1.68
CA LEU A 23 2.84 19.02 -0.82
C LEU A 23 2.91 20.37 -1.54
N TRP A 24 3.88 20.54 -2.42
CA TRP A 24 3.98 21.76 -3.23
C TRP A 24 2.84 21.89 -4.25
N ARG A 25 2.55 20.81 -5.00
CA ARG A 25 1.58 20.81 -6.11
C ARG A 25 0.13 20.64 -5.70
N ALA A 26 -0.16 19.96 -4.58
CA ALA A 26 -1.53 19.71 -4.14
C ALA A 26 -2.35 20.99 -3.99
N ARG A 27 -3.58 20.97 -4.47
CA ARG A 27 -4.57 22.05 -4.37
C ARG A 27 -5.88 21.48 -3.83
N PRO A 28 -5.89 21.07 -2.53
CA PRO A 28 -7.07 20.45 -1.94
C PRO A 28 -8.24 21.42 -1.86
N GLU A 29 -9.45 20.86 -1.98
CA GLU A 29 -10.71 21.47 -1.62
C GLU A 29 -11.36 20.66 -0.49
N TRP A 30 -12.33 21.22 0.24
CA TRP A 30 -12.93 20.53 1.38
C TRP A 30 -13.50 19.16 1.03
N TRP A 31 -14.24 19.07 -0.09
CA TRP A 31 -14.82 17.82 -0.55
C TRP A 31 -13.76 16.80 -1.00
N SER A 32 -12.71 17.25 -1.70
CA SER A 32 -11.64 16.36 -2.16
C SER A 32 -10.78 15.86 -1.02
N LEU A 33 -10.51 16.72 -0.03
CA LEU A 33 -9.80 16.32 1.18
C LEU A 33 -10.61 15.28 1.96
N ALA A 34 -11.93 15.50 2.13
CA ALA A 34 -12.79 14.56 2.85
C ALA A 34 -12.86 13.19 2.15
N THR A 35 -13.18 13.18 0.85
CA THR A 35 -13.30 11.93 0.07
C THR A 35 -11.94 11.22 -0.07
N GLY A 36 -10.88 11.95 -0.39
CA GLY A 36 -9.54 11.41 -0.51
C GLY A 36 -9.01 10.85 0.81
N SER A 37 -9.31 11.51 1.95
CA SER A 37 -8.95 11.01 3.28
C SER A 37 -9.70 9.73 3.61
N ALA A 38 -11.00 9.63 3.30
CA ALA A 38 -11.78 8.41 3.52
C ALA A 38 -11.20 7.22 2.73
N VAL A 39 -10.86 7.44 1.46
CA VAL A 39 -10.22 6.41 0.62
C VAL A 39 -8.84 6.03 1.16
N ALA A 40 -8.01 7.00 1.57
CA ALA A 40 -6.69 6.72 2.13
C ALA A 40 -6.78 5.91 3.43
N LEU A 41 -7.71 6.25 4.32
CA LEU A 41 -7.95 5.51 5.57
C LEU A 41 -8.46 4.08 5.32
N ALA A 42 -9.30 3.87 4.30
CA ALA A 42 -9.67 2.52 3.85
C ALA A 42 -8.43 1.70 3.41
N GLY A 43 -7.49 2.31 2.70
CA GLY A 43 -6.21 1.67 2.35
C GLY A 43 -5.35 1.34 3.57
N VAL A 44 -5.29 2.23 4.57
CA VAL A 44 -4.61 1.96 5.85
C VAL A 44 -5.26 0.77 6.57
N TRP A 45 -6.57 0.70 6.58
CA TRP A 45 -7.32 -0.42 7.18
C TRP A 45 -7.00 -1.76 6.51
N VAL A 46 -6.99 -1.80 5.16
CA VAL A 46 -6.57 -2.98 4.41
C VAL A 46 -5.15 -3.41 4.80
N ARG A 47 -4.21 -2.48 4.91
CA ARG A 47 -2.83 -2.77 5.33
C ARG A 47 -2.77 -3.29 6.76
N ALA A 48 -3.50 -2.65 7.69
CA ALA A 48 -3.53 -3.05 9.09
C ALA A 48 -4.00 -4.50 9.26
N ILE A 49 -5.12 -4.87 8.59
CA ILE A 49 -5.60 -6.27 8.64
C ILE A 49 -4.58 -7.20 8.00
N SER A 50 -4.02 -6.86 6.84
CA SER A 50 -3.07 -7.71 6.12
C SER A 50 -1.82 -8.00 6.95
N SER A 51 -1.30 -7.00 7.66
CA SER A 51 -0.10 -7.16 8.48
C SER A 51 -0.30 -8.10 9.68
N GLY A 52 -1.52 -8.19 10.20
CA GLY A 52 -1.87 -9.11 11.28
C GLY A 52 -2.08 -10.57 10.83
N HIS A 53 -2.03 -10.84 9.51
CA HIS A 53 -2.19 -12.18 8.95
C HIS A 53 -0.90 -12.72 8.29
N VAL A 54 0.18 -11.94 8.24
CA VAL A 54 1.44 -12.36 7.61
C VAL A 54 2.51 -12.61 8.65
N ASN A 55 3.05 -13.82 8.68
CA ASN A 55 4.26 -14.16 9.43
C ASN A 55 5.40 -14.34 8.42
N LYS A 56 6.11 -13.23 8.15
CA LYS A 56 7.12 -13.16 7.08
C LYS A 56 8.22 -14.21 7.29
N ASN A 57 8.53 -14.93 6.21
CA ASN A 57 9.58 -15.94 6.11
C ASN A 57 9.38 -17.22 6.95
N GLU A 58 8.30 -17.33 7.71
CA GLU A 58 7.99 -18.52 8.51
C GLU A 58 6.95 -19.40 7.82
N GLU A 59 5.90 -18.78 7.26
CA GLU A 59 4.83 -19.48 6.56
C GLU A 59 4.31 -18.68 5.35
N LEU A 60 3.72 -19.37 4.38
CA LEU A 60 3.02 -18.75 3.27
C LEU A 60 1.67 -18.24 3.76
N ALA A 61 1.51 -16.91 3.82
CA ALA A 61 0.23 -16.30 4.17
C ALA A 61 -0.78 -16.51 3.04
N THR A 62 -1.86 -17.27 3.31
CA THR A 62 -2.92 -17.61 2.35
C THR A 62 -4.31 -17.25 2.88
N THR A 63 -4.41 -16.75 4.12
CA THR A 63 -5.64 -16.52 4.86
C THR A 63 -5.97 -15.04 5.03
N GLY A 64 -7.18 -14.70 5.46
CA GLY A 64 -7.62 -13.32 5.61
C GLY A 64 -7.53 -12.54 4.30
N PRO A 65 -6.92 -11.34 4.26
CA PRO A 65 -6.75 -10.56 3.02
C PRO A 65 -5.95 -11.30 1.94
N TYR A 66 -5.05 -12.22 2.32
CA TYR A 66 -4.27 -13.04 1.39
C TYR A 66 -5.09 -14.12 0.67
N ALA A 67 -6.29 -14.43 1.16
CA ALA A 67 -7.22 -15.26 0.42
C ALA A 67 -7.87 -14.54 -0.77
N TYR A 68 -7.83 -13.22 -0.83
CA TYR A 68 -8.42 -12.40 -1.89
C TYR A 68 -7.40 -11.90 -2.91
N THR A 69 -6.19 -11.57 -2.46
CA THR A 69 -5.08 -11.14 -3.31
C THR A 69 -3.75 -11.56 -2.70
N ARG A 70 -2.77 -11.91 -3.54
CA ARG A 70 -1.43 -12.32 -3.06
C ARG A 70 -0.64 -11.17 -2.41
N ASN A 71 -0.99 -9.93 -2.75
CA ASN A 71 -0.26 -8.75 -2.33
C ASN A 71 -1.16 -7.68 -1.66
N PRO A 72 -1.90 -8.01 -0.58
CA PRO A 72 -2.88 -7.08 0.01
C PRO A 72 -2.23 -5.84 0.64
N LEU A 73 -1.00 -5.93 1.15
CA LEU A 73 -0.24 -4.78 1.65
C LEU A 73 0.04 -3.76 0.53
N TYR A 74 0.41 -4.25 -0.68
CA TYR A 74 0.62 -3.37 -1.84
C TYR A 74 -0.68 -2.83 -2.39
N PHE A 75 -1.76 -3.63 -2.40
CA PHE A 75 -3.09 -3.16 -2.74
C PHE A 75 -3.53 -2.02 -1.81
N GLY A 76 -3.39 -2.18 -0.50
CA GLY A 76 -3.67 -1.11 0.47
C GLY A 76 -2.84 0.15 0.23
N SER A 77 -1.55 0.01 -0.17
CA SER A 77 -0.72 1.16 -0.55
C SER A 77 -1.23 1.88 -1.79
N ILE A 78 -1.75 1.16 -2.78
CA ILE A 78 -2.38 1.77 -3.96
C ILE A 78 -3.63 2.54 -3.55
N VAL A 79 -4.47 1.97 -2.69
CA VAL A 79 -5.69 2.64 -2.21
C VAL A 79 -5.33 3.93 -1.46
N ILE A 80 -4.28 3.93 -0.61
CA ILE A 80 -3.76 5.15 0.04
C ILE A 80 -3.33 6.18 -1.01
N ALA A 81 -2.57 5.75 -2.02
CA ALA A 81 -2.08 6.62 -3.09
C ALA A 81 -3.23 7.24 -3.91
N VAL A 82 -4.25 6.44 -4.24
CA VAL A 82 -5.48 6.93 -4.90
C VAL A 82 -6.18 7.96 -4.03
N GLY A 83 -6.33 7.70 -2.73
CA GLY A 83 -6.91 8.66 -1.78
C GLY A 83 -6.16 9.99 -1.79
N PHE A 84 -4.83 9.98 -1.75
CA PHE A 84 -4.05 11.21 -1.82
C PHE A 84 -4.10 11.89 -3.19
N ALA A 85 -4.16 11.16 -4.29
CA ALA A 85 -4.35 11.73 -5.62
C ALA A 85 -5.69 12.46 -5.72
N LEU A 86 -6.77 11.88 -5.17
CA LEU A 86 -8.09 12.49 -5.08
C LEU A 86 -8.06 13.77 -4.21
N ALA A 87 -7.43 13.69 -3.03
CA ALA A 87 -7.31 14.84 -2.13
C ALA A 87 -6.53 16.00 -2.76
N ALA A 88 -5.54 15.70 -3.60
CA ALA A 88 -4.66 16.71 -4.21
C ALA A 88 -5.27 17.47 -5.37
N LEU A 89 -6.30 16.94 -6.06
CA LEU A 89 -6.94 17.51 -7.26
C LEU A 89 -5.95 17.88 -8.38
N ARG A 90 -4.90 17.08 -8.55
CA ARG A 90 -3.84 17.31 -9.55
C ARG A 90 -3.50 16.02 -10.29
N TRP A 91 -3.76 16.02 -11.59
CA TRP A 91 -3.48 14.86 -12.45
C TRP A 91 -1.98 14.52 -12.52
N GLU A 92 -1.08 15.52 -12.37
CA GLU A 92 0.37 15.32 -12.36
C GLU A 92 0.81 14.46 -11.18
N ILE A 93 0.10 14.56 -10.04
CA ILE A 93 0.33 13.74 -8.87
C ILE A 93 -0.10 12.30 -9.13
N ALA A 94 -1.28 12.11 -9.74
CA ALA A 94 -1.75 10.78 -10.12
C ALA A 94 -0.79 10.10 -11.11
N LEU A 95 -0.31 10.82 -12.12
CA LEU A 95 0.67 10.32 -13.08
C LEU A 95 1.99 9.93 -12.40
N ALA A 96 2.51 10.79 -11.51
CA ALA A 96 3.74 10.51 -10.76
C ALA A 96 3.59 9.26 -9.88
N LEU A 97 2.43 9.07 -9.22
CA LEU A 97 2.13 7.87 -8.43
C LEU A 97 2.10 6.60 -9.31
N VAL A 98 1.49 6.65 -10.50
CA VAL A 98 1.48 5.53 -11.45
C VAL A 98 2.90 5.17 -11.87
N ILE A 99 3.72 6.16 -12.24
CA ILE A 99 5.11 5.96 -12.64
C ILE A 99 5.92 5.36 -11.48
N MET A 100 5.80 5.91 -10.27
CA MET A 100 6.48 5.39 -9.08
C MET A 100 6.06 3.96 -8.77
N PHE A 101 4.76 3.66 -8.86
CA PHE A 101 4.28 2.31 -8.64
C PHE A 101 4.88 1.33 -9.65
N ALA A 102 4.82 1.66 -10.94
CA ALA A 102 5.38 0.83 -11.99
C ALA A 102 6.90 0.62 -11.84
N ALA A 103 7.64 1.69 -11.59
CA ALA A 103 9.10 1.64 -11.54
C ALA A 103 9.67 1.00 -10.27
N ILE A 104 8.97 1.12 -9.13
CA ILE A 104 9.48 0.68 -7.83
C ILE A 104 8.73 -0.55 -7.32
N TYR A 105 7.41 -0.50 -7.26
CA TYR A 105 6.63 -1.54 -6.60
C TYR A 105 6.52 -2.82 -7.44
N ILE A 106 6.35 -2.72 -8.77
CA ILE A 106 6.29 -3.93 -9.61
C ILE A 106 7.56 -4.76 -9.49
N PRO A 107 8.79 -4.20 -9.62
CA PRO A 107 10.02 -4.95 -9.43
C PRO A 107 10.17 -5.56 -8.04
N VAL A 108 9.72 -4.85 -6.98
CA VAL A 108 9.76 -5.35 -5.61
C VAL A 108 8.79 -6.52 -5.43
N ILE A 109 7.54 -6.40 -5.90
CA ILE A 109 6.54 -7.48 -5.87
C ILE A 109 7.07 -8.72 -6.61
N CYS A 110 7.60 -8.54 -7.83
CA CYS A 110 8.19 -9.65 -8.60
C CYS A 110 9.38 -10.29 -7.89
N GLY A 111 10.15 -9.52 -7.13
CA GLY A 111 11.25 -10.01 -6.32
C GLY A 111 10.76 -10.85 -5.13
N GLU A 112 9.73 -10.39 -4.42
CA GLU A 112 9.10 -11.12 -3.33
C GLU A 112 8.43 -12.41 -3.81
N GLU A 113 7.70 -12.36 -4.93
CA GLU A 113 7.09 -13.56 -5.52
C GLU A 113 8.12 -14.62 -5.92
N ARG A 114 9.26 -14.22 -6.49
CA ARG A 114 10.36 -15.15 -6.79
C ARG A 114 10.94 -15.78 -5.53
N PHE A 115 11.10 -15.00 -4.47
CA PHE A 115 11.54 -15.51 -3.17
C PHE A 115 10.54 -16.53 -2.61
N LEU A 116 9.24 -16.21 -2.60
CA LEU A 116 8.20 -17.12 -2.13
C LEU A 116 8.13 -18.41 -2.95
N ALA A 117 8.27 -18.31 -4.28
CA ALA A 117 8.29 -19.48 -5.16
C ALA A 117 9.48 -20.42 -4.92
N SER A 118 10.62 -19.89 -4.45
CA SER A 118 11.79 -20.71 -4.14
C SER A 118 11.78 -21.30 -2.72
N HIS A 119 10.94 -20.76 -1.82
CA HIS A 119 10.92 -21.18 -0.39
C HIS A 119 9.70 -22.03 -0.03
N PHE A 120 8.58 -21.90 -0.75
CA PHE A 120 7.34 -22.59 -0.42
C PHE A 120 6.87 -23.48 -1.58
N ALA A 121 6.83 -24.78 -1.38
CA ALA A 121 6.46 -25.76 -2.42
C ALA A 121 5.02 -25.54 -2.96
N ASN A 122 4.10 -25.12 -2.09
CA ASN A 122 2.69 -24.88 -2.41
C ASN A 122 2.42 -23.49 -3.03
N TYR A 123 3.46 -22.67 -3.28
CA TYR A 123 3.30 -21.31 -3.80
C TYR A 123 2.64 -21.25 -5.18
N PHE A 124 3.00 -22.18 -6.09
CA PHE A 124 2.41 -22.20 -7.43
C PHE A 124 0.92 -22.55 -7.41
N GLU A 125 0.51 -23.47 -6.54
CA GLU A 125 -0.90 -23.81 -6.35
C GLU A 125 -1.69 -22.62 -5.80
N TYR A 126 -1.12 -21.90 -4.84
CA TYR A 126 -1.68 -20.63 -4.34
C TYR A 126 -1.81 -19.58 -5.45
N CYS A 127 -0.78 -19.41 -6.32
CA CYS A 127 -0.83 -18.50 -7.46
C CYS A 127 -1.91 -18.81 -8.48
N ALA A 128 -2.22 -20.09 -8.69
CA ALA A 128 -3.28 -20.51 -9.61
C ALA A 128 -4.68 -20.11 -9.13
N ARG A 129 -4.86 -19.95 -7.81
CA ARG A 129 -6.16 -19.66 -7.18
C ARG A 129 -6.36 -18.21 -6.80
N VAL A 130 -5.29 -17.47 -6.48
CA VAL A 130 -5.37 -16.12 -5.93
C VAL A 130 -4.69 -15.11 -6.87
N PRO A 131 -5.38 -14.02 -7.28
CA PRO A 131 -4.81 -13.03 -8.19
C PRO A 131 -3.66 -12.24 -7.52
N ARG A 132 -2.78 -11.67 -8.37
CA ARG A 132 -1.57 -10.98 -7.92
C ARG A 132 -1.85 -9.73 -7.06
N LEU A 133 -2.75 -8.85 -7.50
CA LEU A 133 -2.88 -7.52 -6.92
C LEU A 133 -4.34 -7.10 -6.71
N LEU A 134 -5.20 -7.19 -7.70
CA LEU A 134 -6.61 -6.85 -7.56
C LEU A 134 -7.34 -7.96 -6.79
N PRO A 135 -8.03 -7.62 -5.68
CA PRO A 135 -8.75 -8.63 -4.91
C PRO A 135 -9.87 -9.28 -5.72
N ARG A 136 -10.03 -10.59 -5.61
CA ARG A 136 -11.24 -11.27 -6.07
C ARG A 136 -12.41 -11.02 -5.11
N LEU A 137 -13.65 -11.19 -5.59
CA LEU A 137 -14.85 -10.90 -4.81
C LEU A 137 -15.17 -11.98 -3.76
N SER A 138 -14.67 -13.21 -3.93
CA SER A 138 -14.92 -14.31 -2.99
C SER A 138 -13.59 -14.87 -2.45
N ALA A 139 -13.54 -15.13 -1.15
CA ALA A 139 -12.44 -15.88 -0.56
C ALA A 139 -12.45 -17.34 -1.07
N GLY A 140 -11.26 -17.92 -1.26
CA GLY A 140 -11.15 -19.37 -1.46
C GLY A 140 -11.40 -20.14 -0.17
N PRO A 141 -11.44 -21.49 -0.22
CA PRO A 141 -11.66 -22.36 0.93
C PRO A 141 -10.49 -22.38 1.92
N GLU A 142 -9.71 -21.34 2.00
CA GLU A 142 -8.47 -21.28 2.78
C GLU A 142 -8.76 -20.88 4.22
N GLY A 143 -8.10 -21.57 5.14
CA GLY A 143 -8.35 -21.63 6.55
C GLY A 143 -8.55 -20.31 7.29
N ASN A 144 -9.21 -20.42 8.43
CA ASN A 144 -9.60 -19.29 9.28
C ASN A 144 -8.42 -18.90 10.19
N SER A 145 -7.41 -18.18 9.67
CA SER A 145 -6.42 -17.59 10.59
C SER A 145 -7.00 -16.34 11.24
N ARG A 146 -6.75 -16.22 12.55
CA ARG A 146 -7.18 -15.04 13.30
C ARG A 146 -6.16 -13.91 13.14
N PHE A 147 -6.65 -12.66 13.12
CA PHE A 147 -5.82 -11.48 13.19
C PHE A 147 -4.94 -11.49 14.45
N SER A 148 -3.63 -11.33 14.28
CA SER A 148 -2.66 -11.22 15.37
C SER A 148 -2.27 -9.76 15.60
N ARG A 149 -2.58 -9.24 16.80
CA ARG A 149 -2.13 -7.91 17.21
C ARG A 149 -0.61 -7.84 17.35
N GLU A 150 0.03 -8.94 17.73
CA GLU A 150 1.48 -9.02 17.86
C GLU A 150 2.18 -8.80 16.51
N LEU A 151 1.71 -9.48 15.45
CA LEU A 151 2.21 -9.29 14.09
C LEU A 151 2.01 -7.85 13.60
N TYR A 152 0.86 -7.25 13.86
CA TYR A 152 0.62 -5.84 13.54
C TYR A 152 1.66 -4.90 14.16
N TRP A 153 1.97 -5.08 15.46
CA TRP A 153 2.99 -4.29 16.15
C TRP A 153 4.41 -4.64 15.69
N LYS A 154 4.72 -5.93 15.48
CA LYS A 154 6.01 -6.42 14.94
C LYS A 154 6.33 -5.77 13.58
N HIS A 155 5.33 -5.64 12.72
CA HIS A 155 5.48 -5.01 11.39
C HIS A 155 5.42 -3.48 11.41
N ARG A 156 5.16 -2.85 12.56
CA ARG A 156 5.08 -1.40 12.75
C ARG A 156 4.10 -0.72 11.77
N GLU A 157 2.99 -1.37 11.43
CA GLU A 157 2.01 -0.83 10.47
C GLU A 157 1.27 0.42 10.99
N TYR A 158 1.32 0.72 12.28
CA TYR A 158 0.88 1.99 12.83
C TYR A 158 1.60 3.20 12.19
N ASN A 159 2.82 3.02 11.63
CA ASN A 159 3.51 4.07 10.90
C ASN A 159 2.76 4.48 9.62
N ALA A 160 2.07 3.54 8.95
CA ALA A 160 1.22 3.87 7.81
C ALA A 160 0.04 4.75 8.21
N LEU A 161 -0.58 4.47 9.37
CA LEU A 161 -1.65 5.30 9.93
C LEU A 161 -1.12 6.70 10.30
N LEU A 162 -0.03 6.77 11.06
CA LEU A 162 0.56 8.04 11.49
C LEU A 162 1.00 8.90 10.29
N GLY A 163 1.65 8.29 9.30
CA GLY A 163 2.03 8.98 8.07
C GLY A 163 0.83 9.49 7.28
N THR A 164 -0.23 8.69 7.16
CA THR A 164 -1.48 9.10 6.50
C THR A 164 -2.13 10.27 7.22
N LEU A 165 -2.26 10.20 8.55
CA LEU A 165 -2.83 11.29 9.35
C LEU A 165 -2.00 12.56 9.28
N ALA A 166 -0.67 12.47 9.28
CA ALA A 166 0.22 13.61 9.12
C ALA A 166 0.01 14.30 7.77
N VAL A 167 -0.09 13.54 6.67
CA VAL A 167 -0.36 14.11 5.34
C VAL A 167 -1.73 14.78 5.29
N ILE A 168 -2.77 14.15 5.84
CA ILE A 168 -4.13 14.74 5.92
C ILE A 168 -4.09 16.05 6.70
N ALA A 169 -3.40 16.08 7.85
CA ALA A 169 -3.28 17.29 8.68
C ALA A 169 -2.57 18.43 7.93
N VAL A 170 -1.48 18.12 7.20
CA VAL A 170 -0.76 19.11 6.39
C VAL A 170 -1.61 19.64 5.25
N LEU A 171 -2.37 18.77 4.55
CA LEU A 171 -3.30 19.20 3.49
C LEU A 171 -4.43 20.07 4.05
N ALA A 172 -4.98 19.73 5.22
CA ALA A 172 -5.99 20.55 5.89
C ALA A 172 -5.44 21.93 6.28
N ALA A 173 -4.24 21.98 6.86
CA ALA A 173 -3.57 23.23 7.19
C ALA A 173 -3.32 24.09 5.94
N LYS A 174 -2.87 23.45 4.83
CA LYS A 174 -2.67 24.14 3.54
C LYS A 174 -3.98 24.70 2.99
N LEU A 175 -5.06 23.91 3.07
CA LEU A 175 -6.40 24.33 2.63
C LEU A 175 -6.87 25.58 3.41
N ILE A 176 -6.75 25.57 4.73
CA ILE A 176 -7.09 26.71 5.60
C ILE A 176 -6.24 27.94 5.26
N TRP A 177 -4.94 27.74 5.03
CA TRP A 177 -4.04 28.83 4.66
C TRP A 177 -4.37 29.45 3.28
N MET A 178 -4.77 28.62 2.31
CA MET A 178 -5.16 29.07 0.97
C MET A 178 -6.54 29.74 0.92
N ALA A 179 -7.38 29.52 1.92
CA ALA A 179 -8.72 30.10 2.04
C ALA A 179 -8.70 31.49 2.73
N ARG A 180 -7.55 31.93 3.25
CA ARG A 180 -7.32 33.26 3.85
C ARG A 180 -6.81 34.22 2.79
#